data_0836027c879f3c5ea6f21a0b7aed5c7f
#
_entry.id   0836027c879f3c5ea6f21a0b7aed5c7f
#
_cell.length_a   1.000
_cell.length_b   1.000
_cell.length_c   1.000
_cell.angle_alpha   90.00
_cell.angle_beta   90.00
_cell.angle_gamma   90.00
#
_symmetry.space_group_name_H-M   'P 1'
#
loop_
_entity.id
_entity.type
_entity.pdbx_description
1 polymer ?
#
loop_
_entity_poly.entity_id
_entity_poly.type
_entity_poly.pdbx_seq_one_letter_code
_entity_poly.pdbx_strand_id
1 'polypeptide(L)'
;MLKNDLLKNDGEIIRIITIKNNQALVIDCIKRNMPYWINIELLESYIPCNDQELLIISHKTLYNIDELDARSQSIIYFRYGIIEPLIYEIDNKKKRNILIKNISIQNNISGQTLRKYLCDYLAFQDKTILAPKKNISNKTLSKDEKNIRWALNKFFYTKRKNSLYTAYLFMLKEKYTINDKLQESHPSFYQFRYFYRKTKKLQTYYISRNGIKDYQKNHRPLLGNGIKEFAPTIGTGMLDSTICDIYLINTDGNIIGRPILTVCIDAYCGLCYGYNLSWKGGIHSISGLMENIVSDKHVLCKKFSIDIGKHEWINRLIPGTMVTDKGKEYVSASFEQLTELGIKIINLPAYRPELKGRVEKFFDIIQNLYKSQLKGMGVIETDYLQRGTHDYKKDAKLTLDDFEKIILHCILYYNTKYIIKNFSYTEDMIRNNVPPYSNDIWNWIVNSQKDFSLIPVKRDKLKLTLLPRANGVFRRNG
;
A
#
# COMPACT_ATOMS: atom_id res chain seq x y z
N MET A 1 -7.87 38.92 -28.21
CA MET A 1 -6.63 38.32 -27.67
C MET A 1 -6.74 38.27 -26.16
N LEU A 2 -6.47 37.12 -25.59
CA LEU A 2 -6.54 36.87 -24.14
C LEU A 2 -5.20 36.37 -23.63
N LYS A 3 -5.02 36.39 -22.30
CA LYS A 3 -3.88 35.78 -21.63
C LYS A 3 -3.85 34.25 -21.96
N ASN A 4 -2.68 33.74 -22.27
CA ASN A 4 -2.35 32.38 -22.70
C ASN A 4 -2.73 32.01 -24.15
N ASP A 5 -3.30 32.92 -24.93
CA ASP A 5 -3.52 32.67 -26.35
C ASP A 5 -2.20 32.35 -27.06
N LEU A 6 -2.25 31.34 -27.95
CA LEU A 6 -1.15 30.97 -28.84
C LEU A 6 -1.45 31.52 -30.24
N LEU A 7 -0.46 32.17 -30.78
CA LEU A 7 -0.52 32.79 -32.10
C LEU A 7 0.68 32.36 -32.94
N LYS A 8 0.50 32.08 -34.22
CA LYS A 8 1.56 31.72 -35.16
C LYS A 8 1.63 32.62 -36.37
N ASN A 9 2.86 32.89 -36.82
CA ASN A 9 3.16 33.58 -38.07
C ASN A 9 4.52 33.12 -38.60
N ASP A 10 4.60 32.69 -39.86
CA ASP A 10 5.84 32.33 -40.60
C ASP A 10 6.85 31.47 -39.81
N GLY A 11 6.34 30.40 -39.14
CA GLY A 11 7.21 29.48 -38.38
C GLY A 11 7.57 29.96 -36.96
N GLU A 12 7.14 31.14 -36.54
CA GLU A 12 7.20 31.61 -35.17
C GLU A 12 5.88 31.32 -34.46
N ILE A 13 5.94 30.84 -33.22
CA ILE A 13 4.78 30.63 -32.35
C ILE A 13 5.03 31.39 -31.06
N ILE A 14 4.12 32.31 -30.76
CA ILE A 14 4.20 33.11 -29.53
C ILE A 14 3.02 32.85 -28.61
N ARG A 15 3.26 32.90 -27.30
CA ARG A 15 2.21 32.82 -26.26
C ARG A 15 2.12 34.15 -25.55
N ILE A 16 0.90 34.65 -25.37
CA ILE A 16 0.61 35.89 -24.64
C ILE A 16 0.66 35.59 -23.13
N ILE A 17 1.59 36.22 -22.41
CA ILE A 17 1.73 36.07 -20.95
C ILE A 17 0.83 37.05 -20.20
N THR A 18 0.83 38.32 -20.59
CA THR A 18 -0.02 39.35 -20.01
C THR A 18 -0.17 40.51 -20.99
N ILE A 19 -1.22 41.30 -20.82
CA ILE A 19 -1.52 42.48 -21.65
C ILE A 19 -1.61 43.68 -20.74
N LYS A 20 -0.92 44.78 -21.09
CA LYS A 20 -0.94 46.08 -20.40
C LYS A 20 -0.74 47.23 -21.40
N ASN A 21 -1.53 48.30 -21.28
CA ASN A 21 -1.36 49.57 -22.03
C ASN A 21 -1.13 49.38 -23.54
N ASN A 22 -2.02 48.61 -24.19
CA ASN A 22 -1.95 48.31 -25.64
C ASN A 22 -0.71 47.51 -26.07
N GLN A 23 0.02 46.91 -25.13
CA GLN A 23 1.14 46.03 -25.38
C GLN A 23 0.90 44.65 -24.78
N ALA A 24 1.37 43.60 -25.45
CA ALA A 24 1.37 42.25 -24.97
C ALA A 24 2.79 41.82 -24.59
N LEU A 25 2.95 41.24 -23.40
CA LEU A 25 4.18 40.55 -23.03
C LEU A 25 4.06 39.12 -23.60
N VAL A 26 4.94 38.77 -24.52
CA VAL A 26 4.91 37.49 -25.23
C VAL A 26 6.20 36.70 -25.04
N ILE A 27 6.08 35.39 -25.21
CA ILE A 27 7.24 34.48 -25.29
C ILE A 27 7.22 33.74 -26.62
N ASP A 28 8.35 33.67 -27.31
CA ASP A 28 8.55 32.78 -28.44
C ASP A 28 8.66 31.36 -27.95
N CYS A 29 7.67 30.52 -28.29
CA CYS A 29 7.57 29.14 -27.84
C CYS A 29 8.56 28.20 -28.54
N ILE A 30 9.14 28.60 -29.68
CA ILE A 30 10.13 27.82 -30.42
C ILE A 30 11.54 28.14 -29.94
N LYS A 31 11.94 29.44 -29.95
CA LYS A 31 13.27 29.87 -29.51
C LYS A 31 13.41 29.84 -28.00
N ARG A 32 12.30 29.99 -27.24
CA ARG A 32 12.23 30.01 -25.77
C ARG A 32 13.19 31.00 -25.14
N ASN A 33 13.19 32.20 -25.68
CA ASN A 33 13.91 33.34 -25.13
C ASN A 33 13.07 34.01 -24.02
N MET A 34 13.73 34.88 -23.23
CA MET A 34 13.01 35.63 -22.19
C MET A 34 11.88 36.49 -22.78
N PRO A 35 10.72 36.57 -22.09
CA PRO A 35 9.58 37.34 -22.58
C PRO A 35 9.92 38.81 -22.88
N TYR A 36 9.27 39.33 -23.92
CA TYR A 36 9.44 40.72 -24.41
C TYR A 36 8.07 41.35 -24.71
N TRP A 37 8.03 42.68 -24.68
CA TRP A 37 6.82 43.45 -24.98
C TRP A 37 6.72 43.71 -26.48
N ILE A 38 5.49 43.60 -27.04
CA ILE A 38 5.14 43.86 -28.44
C ILE A 38 3.82 44.63 -28.50
N ASN A 39 3.64 45.53 -29.45
CA ASN A 39 2.36 46.21 -29.65
C ASN A 39 1.31 45.26 -30.18
N ILE A 40 0.07 45.33 -29.66
CA ILE A 40 -1.03 44.43 -30.01
C ILE A 40 -1.35 44.54 -31.50
N GLU A 41 -1.24 45.72 -32.13
CA GLU A 41 -1.45 45.92 -33.57
C GLU A 41 -0.57 44.99 -34.44
N LEU A 42 0.67 44.74 -34.02
CA LEU A 42 1.55 43.83 -34.74
C LEU A 42 1.15 42.37 -34.67
N LEU A 43 0.29 42.00 -33.69
CA LEU A 43 -0.22 40.67 -33.52
C LEU A 43 -1.46 40.39 -34.39
N GLU A 44 -2.06 41.38 -35.02
CA GLU A 44 -3.23 41.19 -35.92
C GLU A 44 -2.90 40.32 -37.13
N SER A 45 -1.62 40.28 -37.55
CA SER A 45 -1.16 39.42 -38.64
C SER A 45 -0.94 37.97 -38.22
N TYR A 46 -1.04 37.64 -36.94
CA TYR A 46 -0.85 36.29 -36.44
C TYR A 46 -2.16 35.51 -36.41
N ILE A 47 -2.07 34.20 -36.72
CA ILE A 47 -3.23 33.28 -36.76
C ILE A 47 -3.27 32.49 -35.45
N PRO A 48 -4.46 32.26 -34.84
CA PRO A 48 -4.59 31.41 -33.65
C PRO A 48 -4.00 30.00 -33.86
N CYS A 49 -3.31 29.50 -32.86
CA CYS A 49 -2.70 28.18 -32.83
C CYS A 49 -3.13 27.43 -31.56
N ASN A 50 -3.05 26.12 -31.55
CA ASN A 50 -3.35 25.30 -30.38
C ASN A 50 -2.12 24.63 -29.79
N ASP A 51 -2.25 24.13 -28.54
CA ASP A 51 -1.14 23.47 -27.82
C ASP A 51 -0.66 22.20 -28.53
N GLN A 52 -1.51 21.48 -29.24
CA GLN A 52 -1.13 20.27 -29.99
C GLN A 52 -0.21 20.62 -31.16
N GLU A 53 -0.53 21.67 -31.91
CA GLU A 53 0.34 22.16 -32.99
C GLU A 53 1.69 22.61 -32.43
N LEU A 54 1.71 23.32 -31.30
CA LEU A 54 2.94 23.73 -30.64
C LEU A 54 3.81 22.52 -30.27
N LEU A 55 3.22 21.46 -29.71
CA LEU A 55 3.95 20.23 -29.33
C LEU A 55 4.55 19.52 -30.56
N ILE A 56 3.82 19.43 -31.65
CA ILE A 56 4.30 18.84 -32.90
C ILE A 56 5.48 19.63 -33.46
N ILE A 57 5.34 20.95 -33.60
CA ILE A 57 6.37 21.81 -34.19
C ILE A 57 7.62 21.92 -33.30
N SER A 58 7.44 21.98 -31.98
CA SER A 58 8.55 22.05 -31.04
C SER A 58 9.23 20.71 -30.75
N HIS A 59 8.72 19.59 -31.27
CA HIS A 59 9.14 18.22 -30.96
C HIS A 59 9.23 17.94 -29.46
N LYS A 60 8.25 18.44 -28.69
CA LYS A 60 8.16 18.24 -27.24
C LYS A 60 7.02 17.29 -26.91
N THR A 61 7.23 16.53 -25.85
CA THR A 61 6.21 15.63 -25.30
C THR A 61 5.93 16.07 -23.87
N LEU A 62 4.66 16.27 -23.56
CA LEU A 62 4.18 16.42 -22.20
C LEU A 62 3.82 15.04 -21.67
N TYR A 63 3.94 14.85 -20.37
CA TYR A 63 3.69 13.58 -19.71
C TYR A 63 2.52 13.73 -18.73
N ASN A 64 1.75 12.68 -18.53
CA ASN A 64 0.89 12.63 -17.36
C ASN A 64 1.80 12.50 -16.11
N ILE A 65 1.64 13.42 -15.16
CA ILE A 65 2.49 13.49 -13.97
C ILE A 65 2.41 12.20 -13.14
N ASP A 66 1.23 11.57 -13.11
CA ASP A 66 0.96 10.34 -12.34
C ASP A 66 1.63 9.10 -12.96
N GLU A 67 2.01 9.15 -14.23
CA GLU A 67 2.72 8.08 -14.93
C GLU A 67 4.25 8.16 -14.78
N LEU A 68 4.73 9.26 -14.22
CA LEU A 68 6.16 9.46 -14.01
C LEU A 68 6.62 8.78 -12.71
N ASP A 69 7.87 8.33 -12.70
CA ASP A 69 8.50 7.81 -11.50
C ASP A 69 8.64 8.90 -10.42
N ALA A 70 8.58 8.52 -9.14
CA ALA A 70 8.61 9.46 -8.00
C ALA A 70 9.82 10.42 -8.02
N ARG A 71 10.98 9.95 -8.55
CA ARG A 71 12.17 10.79 -8.70
C ARG A 71 11.94 11.89 -9.74
N SER A 72 11.34 11.58 -10.87
CA SER A 72 11.02 12.56 -11.91
C SER A 72 9.97 13.55 -11.43
N GLN A 73 8.95 13.10 -10.72
CA GLN A 73 7.95 13.98 -10.09
C GLN A 73 8.61 14.95 -9.09
N SER A 74 9.45 14.46 -8.19
CA SER A 74 10.19 15.29 -7.22
C SER A 74 11.04 16.36 -7.92
N ILE A 75 11.71 16.02 -9.02
CA ILE A 75 12.52 16.97 -9.81
C ILE A 75 11.63 18.03 -10.48
N ILE A 76 10.47 17.66 -11.00
CA ILE A 76 9.51 18.60 -11.60
C ILE A 76 9.04 19.61 -10.56
N TYR A 77 8.58 19.14 -9.41
CA TYR A 77 8.10 20.00 -8.33
C TYR A 77 9.21 20.92 -7.79
N PHE A 78 10.41 20.39 -7.60
CA PHE A 78 11.56 21.21 -7.20
C PHE A 78 11.84 22.32 -8.24
N ARG A 79 11.92 21.99 -9.54
CA ARG A 79 12.19 22.97 -10.60
C ARG A 79 11.08 23.99 -10.73
N TYR A 80 9.83 23.58 -10.55
CA TYR A 80 8.70 24.50 -10.55
C TYR A 80 8.74 25.44 -9.35
N GLY A 81 8.95 24.92 -8.14
CA GLY A 81 9.02 25.73 -6.92
C GLY A 81 10.08 26.83 -6.95
N ILE A 82 11.25 26.57 -7.58
CA ILE A 82 12.30 27.59 -7.69
C ILE A 82 12.01 28.68 -8.75
N ILE A 83 11.16 28.39 -9.75
CA ILE A 83 10.77 29.40 -10.76
C ILE A 83 9.46 30.11 -10.42
N GLU A 84 8.64 29.57 -9.53
CA GLU A 84 7.32 30.11 -9.18
C GLU A 84 7.39 31.60 -8.75
N PRO A 85 8.33 32.05 -7.89
CA PRO A 85 8.46 33.47 -7.54
C PRO A 85 8.79 34.38 -8.75
N LEU A 86 9.44 33.83 -9.78
CA LEU A 86 9.80 34.56 -10.99
C LEU A 86 8.60 34.83 -11.91
N ILE A 87 7.58 33.96 -11.84
CA ILE A 87 6.37 34.08 -12.64
C ILE A 87 5.55 35.31 -12.21
N TYR A 88 5.46 35.57 -10.92
CA TYR A 88 4.76 36.75 -10.39
C TYR A 88 5.39 38.07 -10.77
N GLU A 89 6.71 38.11 -10.94
CA GLU A 89 7.46 39.34 -11.32
C GLU A 89 7.93 39.31 -12.79
N ILE A 90 7.20 38.57 -13.65
CA ILE A 90 7.62 38.31 -15.03
C ILE A 90 7.67 39.59 -15.88
N ASP A 91 6.80 40.52 -15.65
CA ASP A 91 6.69 41.80 -16.35
C ASP A 91 7.74 42.84 -15.89
N ASN A 92 8.35 42.68 -14.70
CA ASN A 92 9.35 43.59 -14.14
C ASN A 92 10.76 43.02 -14.32
N LYS A 93 11.44 43.44 -15.39
CA LYS A 93 12.79 42.98 -15.73
C LYS A 93 13.82 43.19 -14.60
N LYS A 94 13.74 44.32 -13.86
CA LYS A 94 14.71 44.65 -12.79
C LYS A 94 14.52 43.68 -11.60
N LYS A 95 13.30 43.57 -11.08
CA LYS A 95 12.99 42.71 -9.96
C LYS A 95 13.25 41.23 -10.29
N ARG A 96 12.84 40.79 -11.48
CA ARG A 96 13.07 39.42 -11.97
C ARG A 96 14.57 39.05 -11.99
N ASN A 97 15.45 39.99 -12.46
CA ASN A 97 16.88 39.72 -12.48
C ASN A 97 17.49 39.62 -11.08
N ILE A 98 17.03 40.43 -10.12
CA ILE A 98 17.46 40.34 -8.72
C ILE A 98 17.03 38.99 -8.13
N LEU A 99 15.78 38.58 -8.35
CA LEU A 99 15.26 37.27 -7.89
C LEU A 99 16.05 36.11 -8.50
N ILE A 100 16.33 36.15 -9.82
CA ILE A 100 17.14 35.12 -10.47
C ILE A 100 18.52 35.01 -9.80
N LYS A 101 19.18 36.12 -9.47
CA LYS A 101 20.48 36.11 -8.79
C LYS A 101 20.37 35.50 -7.39
N ASN A 102 19.36 35.88 -6.61
CA ASN A 102 19.15 35.36 -5.26
C ASN A 102 18.84 33.85 -5.25
N ILE A 103 17.90 33.40 -6.09
CA ILE A 103 17.52 31.99 -6.21
C ILE A 103 18.71 31.15 -6.72
N SER A 104 19.51 31.69 -7.64
CA SER A 104 20.73 31.06 -8.16
C SER A 104 21.72 30.74 -7.03
N ILE A 105 21.96 31.72 -6.13
CA ILE A 105 22.86 31.54 -4.98
C ILE A 105 22.28 30.54 -3.97
N GLN A 106 21.00 30.70 -3.61
CA GLN A 106 20.35 29.85 -2.60
C GLN A 106 20.29 28.37 -2.98
N ASN A 107 20.08 28.08 -4.26
CA ASN A 107 19.88 26.70 -4.74
C ASN A 107 21.11 26.14 -5.46
N ASN A 108 22.20 26.86 -5.53
CA ASN A 108 23.42 26.48 -6.27
C ASN A 108 23.15 26.09 -7.74
N ILE A 109 22.28 26.86 -8.42
CA ILE A 109 21.86 26.62 -9.80
C ILE A 109 22.23 27.88 -10.62
N SER A 110 22.78 27.69 -11.84
CA SER A 110 23.13 28.85 -12.67
C SER A 110 21.90 29.67 -13.07
N GLY A 111 22.05 31.00 -13.10
CA GLY A 111 20.97 31.89 -13.56
C GLY A 111 20.49 31.60 -14.98
N GLN A 112 21.35 31.01 -15.82
CA GLN A 112 20.98 30.55 -17.16
C GLN A 112 20.03 29.34 -17.11
N THR A 113 20.29 28.44 -16.21
CA THR A 113 19.40 27.27 -15.99
C THR A 113 18.02 27.69 -15.47
N LEU A 114 17.97 28.65 -14.55
CA LEU A 114 16.71 29.24 -14.05
C LEU A 114 15.91 29.90 -15.16
N ARG A 115 16.57 30.73 -16.01
CA ARG A 115 15.91 31.33 -17.18
C ARG A 115 15.36 30.29 -18.12
N LYS A 116 16.11 29.22 -18.37
CA LYS A 116 15.66 28.12 -19.23
C LYS A 116 14.41 27.43 -18.67
N TYR A 117 14.40 27.09 -17.38
CA TYR A 117 13.22 26.47 -16.75
C TYR A 117 12.01 27.42 -16.82
N LEU A 118 12.21 28.69 -16.54
CA LEU A 118 11.16 29.72 -16.63
C LEU A 118 10.60 29.82 -18.06
N CYS A 119 11.46 29.91 -19.07
CA CYS A 119 11.03 30.04 -20.47
C CYS A 119 10.33 28.72 -20.94
N ASP A 120 10.88 27.57 -20.58
CA ASP A 120 10.23 26.27 -20.90
C ASP A 120 8.81 26.21 -20.30
N TYR A 121 8.62 26.60 -19.02
CA TYR A 121 7.31 26.63 -18.40
C TYR A 121 6.35 27.67 -19.02
N LEU A 122 6.83 28.90 -19.27
CA LEU A 122 5.99 29.95 -19.86
C LEU A 122 5.53 29.62 -21.28
N ALA A 123 6.36 28.93 -22.05
CA ALA A 123 6.03 28.52 -23.42
C ALA A 123 4.93 27.45 -23.47
N PHE A 124 4.98 26.44 -22.59
CA PHE A 124 4.08 25.28 -22.63
C PHE A 124 2.97 25.31 -21.57
N GLN A 125 3.07 26.15 -20.54
CA GLN A 125 2.13 26.26 -19.41
C GLN A 125 1.86 24.92 -18.69
N ASP A 126 2.79 23.97 -18.79
CA ASP A 126 2.70 22.66 -18.18
C ASP A 126 3.98 22.37 -17.38
N LYS A 127 3.81 21.92 -16.13
CA LYS A 127 4.94 21.61 -15.23
C LYS A 127 5.76 20.41 -15.72
N THR A 128 5.15 19.49 -16.46
CA THR A 128 5.82 18.28 -16.93
C THR A 128 6.90 18.54 -17.97
N ILE A 129 6.90 19.73 -18.60
CA ILE A 129 8.00 20.17 -19.48
C ILE A 129 9.33 20.29 -18.72
N LEU A 130 9.27 20.47 -17.42
CA LEU A 130 10.43 20.55 -16.52
C LEU A 130 10.98 19.17 -16.14
N ALA A 131 10.41 18.08 -16.67
CA ALA A 131 10.90 16.72 -16.42
C ALA A 131 12.40 16.58 -16.78
N PRO A 132 13.15 15.77 -16.06
CA PRO A 132 14.51 15.47 -16.44
C PRO A 132 14.52 14.79 -17.81
N LYS A 133 15.41 15.23 -18.70
CA LYS A 133 15.62 14.52 -19.99
C LYS A 133 16.01 13.08 -19.65
N LYS A 134 15.21 12.10 -20.03
CA LYS A 134 15.66 10.72 -20.07
C LYS A 134 16.75 10.66 -21.12
N ASN A 135 18.01 10.61 -20.71
CA ASN A 135 19.08 10.20 -21.60
C ASN A 135 18.81 8.74 -21.94
N ILE A 136 18.02 8.48 -22.95
CA ILE A 136 18.01 7.22 -23.67
C ILE A 136 19.35 7.22 -24.40
N SER A 137 20.41 6.84 -23.67
CA SER A 137 21.64 6.45 -24.34
C SER A 137 21.29 5.17 -25.07
N ASN A 138 21.02 5.25 -26.36
CA ASN A 138 21.03 4.11 -27.28
C ASN A 138 22.47 3.56 -27.37
N LYS A 139 23.06 3.18 -26.22
CA LYS A 139 24.28 2.39 -26.21
C LYS A 139 23.91 1.03 -26.76
N THR A 140 24.21 0.83 -28.03
CA THR A 140 24.18 -0.51 -28.64
C THR A 140 25.11 -1.41 -27.83
N LEU A 141 24.54 -2.48 -27.28
CA LEU A 141 25.31 -3.46 -26.51
C LEU A 141 26.44 -4.03 -27.38
N SER A 142 27.63 -4.17 -26.83
CA SER A 142 28.72 -4.89 -27.47
C SER A 142 28.35 -6.37 -27.76
N LYS A 143 29.12 -7.05 -28.60
CA LYS A 143 28.91 -8.47 -28.85
C LYS A 143 28.93 -9.29 -27.58
N ASP A 144 29.86 -9.01 -26.68
CA ASP A 144 30.01 -9.70 -25.39
C ASP A 144 28.85 -9.38 -24.44
N GLU A 145 28.41 -8.14 -24.37
CA GLU A 145 27.23 -7.76 -23.55
C GLU A 145 25.94 -8.43 -24.07
N LYS A 146 25.79 -8.59 -25.38
CA LYS A 146 24.67 -9.35 -25.97
C LYS A 146 24.74 -10.83 -25.60
N ASN A 147 25.92 -11.44 -25.63
CA ASN A 147 26.13 -12.84 -25.24
C ASN A 147 25.89 -13.05 -23.75
N ILE A 148 26.37 -12.13 -22.89
CA ILE A 148 26.10 -12.16 -21.47
C ILE A 148 24.58 -12.06 -21.17
N ARG A 149 23.89 -11.12 -21.82
CA ARG A 149 22.43 -10.96 -21.67
C ARG A 149 21.69 -12.23 -22.11
N TRP A 150 22.10 -12.82 -23.22
CA TRP A 150 21.54 -14.08 -23.71
C TRP A 150 21.73 -15.21 -22.69
N ALA A 151 22.93 -15.38 -22.15
CA ALA A 151 23.22 -16.42 -21.16
C ALA A 151 22.46 -16.22 -19.85
N LEU A 152 22.34 -14.98 -19.38
CA LEU A 152 21.52 -14.66 -18.22
C LEU A 152 20.07 -15.07 -18.43
N ASN A 153 19.49 -14.78 -19.59
CA ASN A 153 18.10 -15.13 -19.89
C ASN A 153 17.91 -16.63 -20.07
N LYS A 154 18.83 -17.32 -20.76
CA LYS A 154 18.71 -18.75 -21.06
C LYS A 154 18.99 -19.66 -19.87
N PHE A 155 19.94 -19.30 -19.01
CA PHE A 155 20.45 -20.19 -17.99
C PHE A 155 20.24 -19.69 -16.55
N PHE A 156 20.32 -18.37 -16.30
CA PHE A 156 20.25 -17.83 -14.95
C PHE A 156 18.83 -17.43 -14.51
N TYR A 157 18.08 -16.72 -15.36
CA TYR A 157 16.71 -16.31 -15.07
C TYR A 157 15.69 -17.43 -15.36
N THR A 158 15.92 -18.60 -14.74
CA THR A 158 15.10 -19.79 -14.93
C THR A 158 14.76 -20.45 -13.60
N LYS A 159 13.71 -21.28 -13.60
CA LYS A 159 13.30 -22.08 -12.42
C LYS A 159 14.36 -23.10 -11.99
N ARG A 160 15.35 -23.42 -12.84
CA ARG A 160 16.48 -24.32 -12.49
C ARG A 160 17.40 -23.70 -11.44
N LYS A 161 17.33 -22.38 -11.20
CA LYS A 161 18.11 -21.66 -10.19
C LYS A 161 19.64 -21.86 -10.31
N ASN A 162 20.16 -22.02 -11.52
CA ASN A 162 21.59 -22.13 -11.75
C ASN A 162 22.35 -20.97 -11.09
N SER A 163 23.59 -21.24 -10.65
CA SER A 163 24.46 -20.19 -10.14
C SER A 163 24.86 -19.21 -11.27
N LEU A 164 25.28 -18.01 -10.89
CA LEU A 164 25.77 -17.03 -11.86
C LEU A 164 27.00 -17.55 -12.60
N TYR A 165 27.86 -18.29 -11.89
CA TYR A 165 29.06 -18.92 -12.43
C TYR A 165 28.71 -20.06 -13.42
N THR A 166 27.74 -20.89 -13.09
CA THR A 166 27.23 -21.94 -14.01
C THR A 166 26.70 -21.34 -15.31
N ALA A 167 25.93 -20.24 -15.22
CA ALA A 167 25.43 -19.55 -16.41
C ALA A 167 26.57 -18.96 -17.26
N TYR A 168 27.62 -18.47 -16.63
CA TYR A 168 28.84 -18.02 -17.29
C TYR A 168 29.55 -19.16 -18.02
N LEU A 169 29.73 -20.31 -17.38
CA LEU A 169 30.38 -21.48 -18.01
C LEU A 169 29.58 -21.97 -19.24
N PHE A 170 28.25 -22.00 -19.15
CA PHE A 170 27.41 -22.34 -20.31
C PHE A 170 27.51 -21.31 -21.44
N MET A 171 27.65 -20.02 -21.09
CA MET A 171 27.93 -19.00 -22.08
C MET A 171 29.24 -19.25 -22.82
N LEU A 172 30.32 -19.54 -22.12
CA LEU A 172 31.63 -19.85 -22.70
C LEU A 172 31.52 -21.05 -23.64
N LYS A 173 30.87 -22.13 -23.20
CA LYS A 173 30.69 -23.35 -23.97
C LYS A 173 29.92 -23.08 -25.28
N GLU A 174 28.82 -22.32 -25.23
CA GLU A 174 27.95 -22.14 -26.41
C GLU A 174 28.39 -21.00 -27.34
N LYS A 175 29.10 -19.99 -26.85
CA LYS A 175 29.40 -18.77 -27.61
C LYS A 175 30.88 -18.51 -27.87
N TYR A 176 31.75 -19.15 -27.10
CA TYR A 176 33.20 -18.89 -27.15
C TYR A 176 34.03 -20.16 -27.27
N THR A 177 33.42 -21.32 -27.53
CA THR A 177 34.12 -22.58 -27.80
C THR A 177 33.93 -22.98 -29.26
N ILE A 178 35.03 -23.26 -30.00
CA ILE A 178 35.06 -23.76 -31.37
C ILE A 178 35.95 -25.01 -31.35
N ASN A 179 35.46 -26.12 -31.90
CA ASN A 179 36.17 -27.40 -31.96
C ASN A 179 36.74 -27.81 -30.57
N ASP A 180 35.90 -27.68 -29.53
CA ASP A 180 36.23 -27.97 -28.14
C ASP A 180 37.35 -27.11 -27.50
N LYS A 181 37.82 -26.08 -28.21
CA LYS A 181 38.83 -25.15 -27.73
C LYS A 181 38.17 -23.79 -27.39
N LEU A 182 38.46 -23.26 -26.22
CA LEU A 182 38.01 -21.95 -25.81
C LEU A 182 38.77 -20.86 -26.56
N GLN A 183 38.06 -19.88 -27.11
CA GLN A 183 38.65 -18.72 -27.78
C GLN A 183 39.43 -17.86 -26.78
N GLU A 184 40.58 -17.32 -27.16
CA GLU A 184 41.38 -16.43 -26.31
C GLU A 184 40.62 -15.15 -25.95
N SER A 185 39.87 -14.60 -26.90
CA SER A 185 39.03 -13.40 -26.66
C SER A 185 37.65 -13.79 -26.17
N HIS A 186 37.46 -13.78 -24.84
CA HIS A 186 36.17 -13.99 -24.22
C HIS A 186 36.02 -13.10 -22.96
N PRO A 187 34.79 -12.70 -22.55
CA PRO A 187 34.62 -11.91 -21.35
C PRO A 187 34.96 -12.73 -20.09
N SER A 188 35.65 -12.10 -19.16
CA SER A 188 35.94 -12.71 -17.86
C SER A 188 34.65 -12.85 -17.01
N PHE A 189 34.67 -13.75 -15.99
CA PHE A 189 33.58 -13.87 -15.04
C PHE A 189 33.32 -12.56 -14.30
N TYR A 190 34.35 -11.74 -14.07
CA TYR A 190 34.20 -10.44 -13.45
C TYR A 190 33.37 -9.48 -14.32
N GLN A 191 33.61 -9.43 -15.63
CA GLN A 191 32.83 -8.65 -16.58
C GLN A 191 31.38 -9.15 -16.68
N PHE A 192 31.17 -10.47 -16.69
CA PHE A 192 29.84 -11.10 -16.64
C PHE A 192 29.06 -10.67 -15.37
N ARG A 193 29.70 -10.76 -14.20
CA ARG A 193 29.13 -10.37 -12.91
C ARG A 193 28.84 -8.86 -12.85
N TYR A 194 29.72 -8.04 -13.39
CA TYR A 194 29.54 -6.59 -13.47
C TYR A 194 28.31 -6.24 -14.32
N PHE A 195 28.20 -6.82 -15.51
CA PHE A 195 27.04 -6.61 -16.40
C PHE A 195 25.73 -7.05 -15.73
N TYR A 196 25.72 -8.21 -15.08
CA TYR A 196 24.57 -8.67 -14.29
C TYR A 196 24.17 -7.66 -13.21
N ARG A 197 25.11 -7.21 -12.41
CA ARG A 197 24.83 -6.24 -11.32
C ARG A 197 24.26 -4.93 -11.87
N LYS A 198 24.80 -4.43 -12.97
CA LYS A 198 24.37 -3.20 -13.63
C LYS A 198 22.96 -3.31 -14.23
N THR A 199 22.59 -4.48 -14.73
CA THR A 199 21.33 -4.69 -15.46
C THR A 199 20.26 -5.43 -14.66
N LYS A 200 20.58 -5.91 -13.45
CA LYS A 200 19.67 -6.68 -12.61
C LYS A 200 18.43 -5.86 -12.25
N LYS A 201 17.25 -6.43 -12.56
CA LYS A 201 15.95 -5.97 -12.07
C LYS A 201 15.47 -6.98 -11.02
N LEU A 202 15.23 -6.53 -9.78
CA LEU A 202 14.81 -7.41 -8.67
C LEU A 202 13.52 -8.16 -9.00
N GLN A 203 12.55 -7.49 -9.60
CA GLN A 203 11.29 -8.12 -10.03
C GLN A 203 11.55 -9.28 -10.99
N THR A 204 12.32 -9.05 -12.07
CA THR A 204 12.66 -10.08 -13.05
C THR A 204 13.41 -11.25 -12.41
N TYR A 205 14.34 -10.96 -11.50
CA TYR A 205 15.11 -11.98 -10.78
C TYR A 205 14.19 -12.92 -9.98
N TYR A 206 13.31 -12.37 -9.15
CA TYR A 206 12.44 -13.20 -8.31
C TYR A 206 11.36 -13.92 -9.11
N ILE A 207 10.70 -13.25 -10.05
CA ILE A 207 9.63 -13.86 -10.86
C ILE A 207 10.16 -15.02 -11.70
N SER A 208 11.30 -14.85 -12.36
CA SER A 208 11.86 -15.88 -13.25
C SER A 208 12.36 -17.11 -12.49
N ARG A 209 12.88 -16.93 -11.27
CA ARG A 209 13.49 -18.02 -10.49
C ARG A 209 12.51 -18.67 -9.53
N ASN A 210 11.65 -17.91 -8.90
CA ASN A 210 10.74 -18.37 -7.84
C ASN A 210 9.27 -18.38 -8.27
N GLY A 211 8.94 -17.68 -9.35
CA GLY A 211 7.57 -17.52 -9.82
C GLY A 211 6.87 -16.29 -9.26
N ILE A 212 5.79 -15.90 -9.93
CA ILE A 212 5.04 -14.68 -9.62
C ILE A 212 4.39 -14.74 -8.23
N LYS A 213 3.93 -15.91 -7.77
CA LYS A 213 3.30 -16.09 -6.46
C LYS A 213 4.28 -15.79 -5.32
N ASP A 214 5.51 -16.32 -5.42
CA ASP A 214 6.56 -16.06 -4.42
C ASP A 214 6.96 -14.58 -4.41
N TYR A 215 7.11 -13.97 -5.60
CA TYR A 215 7.40 -12.54 -5.71
C TYR A 215 6.31 -11.68 -5.04
N GLN A 216 5.04 -11.96 -5.32
CA GLN A 216 3.92 -11.21 -4.75
C GLN A 216 3.84 -11.35 -3.23
N LYS A 217 4.16 -12.53 -2.71
CA LYS A 217 4.11 -12.83 -1.27
C LYS A 217 5.30 -12.26 -0.50
N ASN A 218 6.53 -12.40 -1.03
CA ASN A 218 7.75 -12.24 -0.24
C ASN A 218 8.66 -11.10 -0.69
N HIS A 219 8.52 -10.60 -1.93
CA HIS A 219 9.53 -9.74 -2.55
C HIS A 219 8.98 -8.46 -3.19
N ARG A 220 7.66 -8.32 -3.27
CA ARG A 220 7.03 -7.12 -3.80
C ARG A 220 7.22 -5.95 -2.84
N PRO A 221 7.60 -4.75 -3.31
CA PRO A 221 7.58 -3.56 -2.47
C PRO A 221 6.17 -3.29 -1.95
N LEU A 222 6.05 -3.04 -0.65
CA LEU A 222 4.81 -2.57 -0.04
C LEU A 222 4.71 -1.06 -0.30
N LEU A 223 3.74 -0.65 -1.09
CA LEU A 223 3.51 0.75 -1.44
C LEU A 223 2.40 1.32 -0.56
N GLY A 224 2.76 2.17 0.38
CA GLY A 224 1.83 2.95 1.18
C GLY A 224 1.10 2.19 2.30
N ASN A 225 0.29 2.93 3.04
CA ASN A 225 -0.60 2.42 4.08
C ASN A 225 -2.04 2.40 3.51
N GLY A 226 -2.35 1.40 2.69
CA GLY A 226 -3.65 1.28 2.03
C GLY A 226 -4.85 1.22 2.99
N ILE A 227 -4.62 0.96 4.28
CA ILE A 227 -5.67 0.94 5.30
C ILE A 227 -6.34 2.32 5.43
N LYS A 228 -5.58 3.41 5.37
CA LYS A 228 -6.13 4.78 5.51
C LYS A 228 -7.10 5.16 4.39
N GLU A 229 -6.93 4.59 3.20
CA GLU A 229 -7.76 4.91 2.03
C GLU A 229 -9.15 4.29 2.14
N PHE A 230 -9.24 3.04 2.63
CA PHE A 230 -10.53 2.35 2.73
C PHE A 230 -11.19 2.39 4.12
N ALA A 231 -10.45 2.78 5.17
CA ALA A 231 -10.93 2.92 6.54
C ALA A 231 -10.55 4.29 7.11
N PRO A 232 -11.16 5.40 6.66
CA PRO A 232 -10.86 6.75 7.14
C PRO A 232 -11.40 7.01 8.54
N THR A 233 -12.34 6.20 9.04
CA THR A 233 -12.95 6.25 10.37
C THR A 233 -13.26 4.85 10.87
N ILE A 234 -13.83 4.74 12.09
CA ILE A 234 -14.27 3.46 12.68
C ILE A 234 -15.46 2.86 11.90
N GLY A 235 -15.65 1.54 12.02
CA GLY A 235 -16.73 0.81 11.37
C GLY A 235 -16.31 -0.03 10.17
N THR A 236 -15.00 -0.18 9.93
CA THR A 236 -14.44 -1.17 9.00
C THR A 236 -13.77 -2.27 9.81
N GLY A 237 -14.42 -3.43 9.91
CA GLY A 237 -13.91 -4.59 10.62
C GLY A 237 -13.06 -5.50 9.72
N MET A 238 -11.83 -5.79 10.13
CA MET A 238 -10.97 -6.80 9.50
C MET A 238 -11.18 -8.14 10.20
N LEU A 239 -11.65 -9.15 9.46
CA LEU A 239 -11.89 -10.50 9.96
C LEU A 239 -10.74 -11.40 9.55
N ASP A 240 -10.28 -12.21 10.51
CA ASP A 240 -9.29 -13.25 10.25
C ASP A 240 -9.33 -14.33 11.35
N SER A 241 -8.75 -15.50 11.03
CA SER A 241 -8.67 -16.63 11.93
C SER A 241 -7.25 -17.18 11.98
N THR A 242 -6.80 -17.55 13.17
CA THR A 242 -5.50 -18.21 13.36
C THR A 242 -5.63 -19.44 14.24
N ILE A 243 -4.83 -20.48 13.95
CA ILE A 243 -4.67 -21.61 14.86
C ILE A 243 -3.70 -21.16 15.96
N CYS A 244 -4.14 -21.19 17.21
CA CYS A 244 -3.31 -20.81 18.35
C CYS A 244 -2.12 -21.77 18.52
N ASP A 245 -0.98 -21.23 18.90
CA ASP A 245 0.23 -22.04 19.10
C ASP A 245 0.29 -22.66 20.51
N ILE A 246 -0.78 -23.39 20.86
CA ILE A 246 -0.90 -24.12 22.13
C ILE A 246 -1.76 -25.35 21.95
N TYR A 247 -1.37 -26.45 22.57
CA TYR A 247 -2.20 -27.65 22.71
C TYR A 247 -3.01 -27.58 23.99
N LEU A 248 -4.30 -27.96 23.90
CA LEU A 248 -5.23 -27.96 25.02
C LEU A 248 -5.79 -29.38 25.26
N ILE A 249 -6.31 -29.58 26.47
CA ILE A 249 -6.96 -30.81 26.93
C ILE A 249 -8.44 -30.60 27.16
N ASN A 250 -9.18 -31.74 27.27
CA ASN A 250 -10.55 -31.73 27.79
C ASN A 250 -10.56 -31.80 29.32
N THR A 251 -11.75 -31.80 29.89
CA THR A 251 -11.96 -31.96 31.35
C THR A 251 -11.44 -33.31 31.92
N ASP A 252 -11.28 -34.33 31.06
CA ASP A 252 -10.77 -35.64 31.43
C ASP A 252 -9.26 -35.78 31.29
N GLY A 253 -8.57 -34.67 30.91
CA GLY A 253 -7.13 -34.65 30.71
C GLY A 253 -6.66 -35.17 29.35
N ASN A 254 -7.56 -35.49 28.42
CA ASN A 254 -7.19 -35.94 27.07
C ASN A 254 -6.87 -34.79 26.16
N ILE A 255 -5.82 -34.92 25.35
CA ILE A 255 -5.41 -33.89 24.37
C ILE A 255 -6.46 -33.81 23.28
N ILE A 256 -7.03 -32.61 23.05
CA ILE A 256 -7.98 -32.37 21.97
C ILE A 256 -7.24 -31.81 20.74
N GLY A 257 -6.37 -30.82 20.94
CA GLY A 257 -5.64 -30.20 19.84
C GLY A 257 -5.34 -28.74 20.07
N ARG A 258 -5.25 -27.98 18.98
CA ARG A 258 -5.00 -26.54 18.98
C ARG A 258 -6.29 -25.80 18.64
N PRO A 259 -6.71 -24.82 19.44
CA PRO A 259 -7.93 -24.06 19.17
C PRO A 259 -7.70 -23.05 18.05
N ILE A 260 -8.80 -22.63 17.42
CA ILE A 260 -8.84 -21.58 16.40
C ILE A 260 -9.40 -20.32 17.04
N LEU A 261 -8.65 -19.23 16.95
CA LEU A 261 -9.08 -17.90 17.36
C LEU A 261 -9.49 -17.12 16.11
N THR A 262 -10.76 -16.73 16.05
CA THR A 262 -11.32 -15.86 15.01
C THR A 262 -11.64 -14.51 15.62
N VAL A 263 -11.27 -13.40 14.97
CA VAL A 263 -11.45 -12.05 15.50
C VAL A 263 -11.96 -11.08 14.46
N CYS A 264 -12.55 -9.99 14.93
CA CYS A 264 -12.87 -8.82 14.13
C CYS A 264 -12.21 -7.58 14.76
N ILE A 265 -11.29 -6.97 14.02
CA ILE A 265 -10.49 -5.82 14.46
C ILE A 265 -10.85 -4.59 13.64
N ASP A 266 -11.10 -3.47 14.28
CA ASP A 266 -11.32 -2.20 13.58
C ASP A 266 -10.07 -1.76 12.82
N ALA A 267 -10.23 -1.44 11.54
CA ALA A 267 -9.13 -1.07 10.66
C ALA A 267 -8.54 0.31 11.02
N TYR A 268 -9.36 1.24 11.54
CA TYR A 268 -8.96 2.59 11.88
C TYR A 268 -8.28 2.67 13.25
N CYS A 269 -8.99 2.33 14.32
CA CYS A 269 -8.49 2.46 15.70
C CYS A 269 -7.92 1.16 16.29
N GLY A 270 -8.05 0.02 15.61
CA GLY A 270 -7.54 -1.27 16.07
C GLY A 270 -8.36 -1.92 17.19
N LEU A 271 -9.53 -1.42 17.56
CA LEU A 271 -10.38 -2.05 18.58
C LEU A 271 -10.73 -3.48 18.17
N CYS A 272 -10.56 -4.44 19.06
CA CYS A 272 -11.13 -5.76 18.91
C CYS A 272 -12.63 -5.67 19.21
N TYR A 273 -13.47 -5.78 18.16
CA TYR A 273 -14.93 -5.78 18.31
C TYR A 273 -15.45 -7.02 19.03
N GLY A 274 -14.81 -8.16 18.74
CA GLY A 274 -15.17 -9.42 19.32
C GLY A 274 -14.25 -10.55 18.83
N TYR A 275 -14.43 -11.72 19.44
CA TYR A 275 -13.66 -12.93 19.13
C TYR A 275 -14.53 -14.17 19.19
N ASN A 276 -14.04 -15.27 18.62
CA ASN A 276 -14.55 -16.61 18.84
C ASN A 276 -13.38 -17.56 19.00
N LEU A 277 -13.40 -18.37 20.04
CA LEU A 277 -12.43 -19.43 20.29
C LEU A 277 -13.14 -20.77 20.15
N SER A 278 -12.68 -21.63 19.25
CA SER A 278 -13.35 -22.90 18.95
C SER A 278 -12.38 -23.94 18.38
N TRP A 279 -12.83 -25.19 18.38
CA TRP A 279 -12.09 -26.32 17.79
C TRP A 279 -12.24 -26.41 16.27
N LYS A 280 -13.28 -25.81 15.72
CA LYS A 280 -13.60 -25.83 14.28
C LYS A 280 -13.66 -24.42 13.73
N GLY A 281 -13.00 -24.22 12.59
CA GLY A 281 -13.10 -22.99 11.81
C GLY A 281 -14.37 -22.94 10.96
N GLY A 282 -14.37 -22.05 10.01
CA GLY A 282 -15.45 -21.90 9.03
C GLY A 282 -16.66 -21.13 9.56
N ILE A 283 -17.84 -21.41 9.03
CA ILE A 283 -19.07 -20.65 9.32
C ILE A 283 -19.44 -20.64 10.80
N HIS A 284 -19.16 -21.72 11.54
CA HIS A 284 -19.43 -21.77 12.98
C HIS A 284 -18.60 -20.78 13.76
N SER A 285 -17.32 -20.59 13.41
CA SER A 285 -16.47 -19.57 14.01
C SER A 285 -16.98 -18.16 13.73
N ILE A 286 -17.50 -17.92 12.52
CA ILE A 286 -18.06 -16.63 12.12
C ILE A 286 -19.35 -16.35 12.89
N SER A 287 -20.24 -17.33 13.01
CA SER A 287 -21.48 -17.17 13.77
C SER A 287 -21.20 -16.84 15.24
N GLY A 288 -20.27 -17.56 15.86
CA GLY A 288 -19.84 -17.29 17.24
C GLY A 288 -19.19 -15.90 17.39
N LEU A 289 -18.36 -15.49 16.44
CA LEU A 289 -17.77 -14.16 16.39
C LEU A 289 -18.85 -13.05 16.30
N MET A 290 -19.81 -13.19 15.39
CA MET A 290 -20.88 -12.21 15.23
C MET A 290 -21.75 -12.10 16.49
N GLU A 291 -22.10 -13.22 17.10
CA GLU A 291 -22.81 -13.22 18.39
C GLU A 291 -21.99 -12.55 19.50
N ASN A 292 -20.69 -12.79 19.54
CA ASN A 292 -19.81 -12.17 20.52
C ASN A 292 -19.74 -10.65 20.30
N ILE A 293 -19.67 -10.14 19.04
CA ILE A 293 -19.63 -8.71 18.73
C ILE A 293 -20.85 -7.99 19.32
N VAL A 294 -22.05 -8.54 19.17
CA VAL A 294 -23.30 -7.90 19.67
C VAL A 294 -23.59 -8.18 21.13
N SER A 295 -22.84 -9.07 21.78
CA SER A 295 -23.03 -9.43 23.17
C SER A 295 -22.58 -8.33 24.12
N ASP A 296 -23.14 -8.35 25.34
CA ASP A 296 -22.66 -7.54 26.45
C ASP A 296 -21.32 -8.06 26.96
N LYS A 297 -20.26 -7.27 26.79
CA LYS A 297 -18.92 -7.66 27.19
C LYS A 297 -18.74 -7.74 28.72
N HIS A 298 -19.50 -6.95 29.48
CA HIS A 298 -19.51 -7.05 30.95
C HIS A 298 -20.06 -8.39 31.39
N VAL A 299 -21.18 -8.83 30.82
CA VAL A 299 -21.78 -10.13 31.11
C VAL A 299 -20.83 -11.27 30.66
N LEU A 300 -20.19 -11.13 29.51
CA LEU A 300 -19.20 -12.09 29.03
C LEU A 300 -18.01 -12.20 29.99
N CYS A 301 -17.40 -11.11 30.37
CA CYS A 301 -16.24 -11.08 31.27
C CYS A 301 -16.60 -11.63 32.67
N LYS A 302 -17.80 -11.34 33.11
CA LYS A 302 -18.29 -11.82 34.43
C LYS A 302 -18.42 -13.35 34.50
N LYS A 303 -18.69 -14.04 33.39
CA LYS A 303 -18.64 -15.52 33.33
C LYS A 303 -17.29 -16.09 33.70
N PHE A 304 -16.21 -15.37 33.41
CA PHE A 304 -14.84 -15.76 33.71
C PHE A 304 -14.31 -15.08 35.01
N SER A 305 -15.19 -14.50 35.79
CA SER A 305 -14.82 -13.74 37.01
C SER A 305 -13.85 -12.60 36.75
N ILE A 306 -14.05 -11.90 35.62
CA ILE A 306 -13.28 -10.72 35.22
C ILE A 306 -14.18 -9.50 35.32
N ASP A 307 -13.81 -8.56 36.17
CA ASP A 307 -14.49 -7.28 36.27
C ASP A 307 -13.82 -6.24 35.36
N ILE A 308 -14.61 -5.56 34.56
CA ILE A 308 -14.15 -4.51 33.64
C ILE A 308 -14.81 -3.18 33.94
N GLY A 309 -14.11 -2.08 33.69
CA GLY A 309 -14.59 -0.72 33.91
C GLY A 309 -15.83 -0.39 33.07
N LYS A 310 -16.70 0.49 33.58
CA LYS A 310 -17.98 0.86 32.96
C LYS A 310 -17.85 1.31 31.51
N HIS A 311 -16.72 1.89 31.12
CA HIS A 311 -16.44 2.39 29.74
C HIS A 311 -15.46 1.53 28.98
N GLU A 312 -15.07 0.37 29.53
CA GLU A 312 -14.18 -0.55 28.87
C GLU A 312 -14.96 -1.51 27.97
N TRP A 313 -14.51 -1.62 26.73
CA TRP A 313 -15.02 -2.56 25.71
C TRP A 313 -16.56 -2.60 25.60
N ILE A 314 -17.18 -1.44 25.55
CA ILE A 314 -18.65 -1.30 25.54
C ILE A 314 -19.30 -1.59 24.18
N ASN A 315 -18.52 -1.87 23.14
CA ASN A 315 -19.03 -2.06 21.79
C ASN A 315 -20.00 -3.24 21.70
N ARG A 316 -21.19 -2.99 21.10
CA ARG A 316 -22.21 -3.99 20.74
C ARG A 316 -22.71 -3.79 19.30
N LEU A 317 -22.03 -2.94 18.53
CA LEU A 317 -22.39 -2.60 17.16
C LEU A 317 -21.53 -3.39 16.19
N ILE A 318 -22.12 -3.81 15.08
CA ILE A 318 -21.41 -4.52 14.03
C ILE A 318 -20.78 -3.49 13.08
N PRO A 319 -19.51 -3.69 12.61
CA PRO A 319 -18.94 -2.87 11.54
C PRO A 319 -19.80 -2.88 10.29
N GLY A 320 -20.09 -1.71 9.73
CA GLY A 320 -20.86 -1.59 8.48
C GLY A 320 -20.10 -2.09 7.25
N THR A 321 -18.78 -2.20 7.35
CA THR A 321 -17.95 -2.83 6.32
C THR A 321 -17.11 -3.93 6.95
N MET A 322 -17.11 -5.13 6.35
CA MET A 322 -16.28 -6.26 6.76
C MET A 322 -15.28 -6.58 5.66
N VAL A 323 -14.00 -6.61 6.03
CA VAL A 323 -12.88 -6.92 5.15
C VAL A 323 -12.33 -8.29 5.49
N THR A 324 -12.33 -9.19 4.50
CA THR A 324 -11.89 -10.59 4.66
C THR A 324 -10.93 -10.97 3.54
N ASP A 325 -10.25 -12.10 3.69
CA ASP A 325 -9.60 -12.73 2.55
C ASP A 325 -10.59 -13.60 1.76
N LYS A 326 -10.07 -14.30 0.75
CA LYS A 326 -10.84 -15.27 -0.03
C LYS A 326 -10.84 -16.67 0.63
N GLY A 327 -10.82 -16.75 1.95
CA GLY A 327 -11.03 -18.02 2.67
C GLY A 327 -12.39 -18.64 2.32
N LYS A 328 -12.47 -19.98 2.32
CA LYS A 328 -13.70 -20.68 1.95
C LYS A 328 -14.89 -20.30 2.85
N GLU A 329 -14.63 -20.01 4.11
CA GLU A 329 -15.61 -19.55 5.09
C GLU A 329 -16.21 -18.18 4.74
N TYR A 330 -15.43 -17.28 4.18
CA TYR A 330 -15.83 -15.90 3.84
C TYR A 330 -16.46 -15.79 2.43
N VAL A 331 -16.44 -16.86 1.65
CA VAL A 331 -17.10 -16.95 0.34
C VAL A 331 -18.35 -17.82 0.42
N SER A 332 -18.76 -18.21 1.64
CA SER A 332 -19.96 -19.03 1.85
C SER A 332 -21.24 -18.23 1.73
N ALA A 333 -22.32 -18.86 1.21
CA ALA A 333 -23.64 -18.23 1.13
C ALA A 333 -24.12 -17.71 2.50
N SER A 334 -23.81 -18.41 3.59
CA SER A 334 -24.19 -17.99 4.94
C SER A 334 -23.47 -16.73 5.41
N PHE A 335 -22.21 -16.50 4.94
CA PHE A 335 -21.52 -15.27 5.24
C PHE A 335 -22.07 -14.10 4.39
N GLU A 336 -22.41 -14.36 3.14
CA GLU A 336 -23.03 -13.37 2.27
C GLU A 336 -24.41 -12.90 2.79
N GLN A 337 -25.12 -13.71 3.58
CA GLN A 337 -26.38 -13.31 4.24
C GLN A 337 -26.21 -12.11 5.18
N LEU A 338 -24.99 -11.82 5.67
CA LEU A 338 -24.72 -10.61 6.44
C LEU A 338 -25.03 -9.31 5.66
N THR A 339 -24.98 -9.36 4.33
CA THR A 339 -25.35 -8.21 3.49
C THR A 339 -26.83 -7.80 3.65
N GLU A 340 -27.69 -8.73 4.05
CA GLU A 340 -29.11 -8.46 4.35
C GLU A 340 -29.30 -7.59 5.59
N LEU A 341 -28.27 -7.53 6.45
CA LEU A 341 -28.22 -6.63 7.60
C LEU A 341 -27.69 -5.24 7.24
N GLY A 342 -27.36 -4.99 5.96
CA GLY A 342 -26.75 -3.75 5.49
C GLY A 342 -25.23 -3.73 5.59
N ILE A 343 -24.57 -4.87 5.87
CA ILE A 343 -23.12 -4.97 5.99
C ILE A 343 -22.49 -5.10 4.61
N LYS A 344 -21.52 -4.24 4.29
CA LYS A 344 -20.73 -4.34 3.07
C LYS A 344 -19.58 -5.33 3.27
N ILE A 345 -19.48 -6.34 2.42
CA ILE A 345 -18.38 -7.31 2.44
C ILE A 345 -17.35 -6.95 1.37
N ILE A 346 -16.08 -6.86 1.75
CA ILE A 346 -14.94 -6.63 0.86
C ILE A 346 -13.98 -7.80 0.97
N ASN A 347 -13.91 -8.60 -0.09
CA ASN A 347 -12.96 -9.69 -0.21
C ASN A 347 -11.64 -9.18 -0.81
N LEU A 348 -10.57 -9.22 -0.04
CA LEU A 348 -9.26 -8.76 -0.48
C LEU A 348 -8.66 -9.68 -1.56
N PRO A 349 -7.90 -9.11 -2.51
CA PRO A 349 -7.14 -9.91 -3.44
C PRO A 349 -6.11 -10.78 -2.72
N ALA A 350 -5.90 -12.00 -3.19
CA ALA A 350 -4.86 -12.88 -2.67
C ALA A 350 -3.48 -12.22 -2.74
N TYR A 351 -2.64 -12.50 -1.75
CA TYR A 351 -1.26 -11.98 -1.65
C TYR A 351 -1.13 -10.46 -1.47
N ARG A 352 -2.10 -9.85 -0.77
CA ARG A 352 -2.08 -8.44 -0.37
C ARG A 352 -2.06 -8.28 1.17
N PRO A 353 -0.99 -8.76 1.87
CA PRO A 353 -0.92 -8.74 3.34
C PRO A 353 -0.97 -7.31 3.91
N GLU A 354 -0.50 -6.32 3.16
CA GLU A 354 -0.52 -4.92 3.59
C GLU A 354 -1.92 -4.39 3.90
N LEU A 355 -2.96 -4.99 3.35
CA LEU A 355 -4.36 -4.62 3.61
C LEU A 355 -4.94 -5.27 4.87
N LYS A 356 -4.25 -6.28 5.44
CA LYS A 356 -4.62 -6.99 6.67
C LYS A 356 -3.69 -6.72 7.86
N GLY A 357 -2.72 -5.84 7.71
CA GLY A 357 -1.65 -5.62 8.69
C GLY A 357 -2.13 -5.36 10.13
N ARG A 358 -3.34 -4.83 10.33
CA ARG A 358 -3.92 -4.61 11.67
C ARG A 358 -4.27 -5.92 12.36
N VAL A 359 -5.00 -6.82 11.70
CA VAL A 359 -5.42 -8.09 12.29
C VAL A 359 -4.26 -9.07 12.45
N GLU A 360 -3.32 -9.08 11.49
CA GLU A 360 -2.09 -9.87 11.60
C GLU A 360 -1.24 -9.40 12.80
N LYS A 361 -1.10 -8.09 12.97
CA LYS A 361 -0.39 -7.52 14.11
C LYS A 361 -1.09 -7.79 15.45
N PHE A 362 -2.42 -7.81 15.46
CA PHE A 362 -3.19 -8.21 16.63
C PHE A 362 -2.85 -9.63 17.06
N PHE A 363 -2.88 -10.58 16.12
CA PHE A 363 -2.52 -11.98 16.43
C PHE A 363 -1.10 -12.12 16.98
N ASP A 364 -0.14 -11.42 16.37
CA ASP A 364 1.25 -11.40 16.85
C ASP A 364 1.33 -10.89 18.30
N ILE A 365 0.63 -9.81 18.63
CA ILE A 365 0.61 -9.25 19.97
C ILE A 365 -0.03 -10.22 20.97
N ILE A 366 -1.24 -10.74 20.67
CA ILE A 366 -1.95 -11.66 21.56
C ILE A 366 -1.13 -12.91 21.81
N GLN A 367 -0.55 -13.51 20.76
CA GLN A 367 0.28 -14.70 20.92
C GLN A 367 1.53 -14.42 21.78
N ASN A 368 2.19 -13.28 21.60
CA ASN A 368 3.35 -12.93 22.40
C ASN A 368 3.00 -12.69 23.87
N LEU A 369 1.78 -12.16 24.18
CA LEU A 369 1.33 -11.96 25.54
C LEU A 369 1.17 -13.27 26.31
N TYR A 370 0.59 -14.32 25.71
CA TYR A 370 0.37 -15.56 26.45
C TYR A 370 1.53 -16.55 26.33
N LYS A 371 2.24 -16.62 25.19
CA LYS A 371 3.28 -17.64 24.95
C LYS A 371 4.37 -17.63 26.03
N SER A 372 4.86 -16.46 26.41
CA SER A 372 5.91 -16.35 27.41
C SER A 372 5.46 -16.83 28.80
N GLN A 373 4.20 -16.61 29.15
CA GLN A 373 3.64 -16.95 30.44
C GLN A 373 3.22 -18.43 30.54
N LEU A 374 2.85 -19.04 29.41
CA LEU A 374 2.35 -20.42 29.32
C LEU A 374 3.41 -21.41 28.82
N LYS A 375 4.68 -21.01 28.82
CA LYS A 375 5.77 -21.92 28.44
C LYS A 375 5.78 -23.17 29.32
N GLY A 376 5.84 -24.37 28.70
CA GLY A 376 5.71 -25.65 29.41
C GLY A 376 4.27 -26.06 29.77
N MET A 377 3.26 -25.38 29.21
CA MET A 377 1.84 -25.73 29.33
C MET A 377 1.19 -26.06 27.97
N GLY A 378 1.96 -26.68 27.07
CA GLY A 378 1.50 -27.04 25.73
C GLY A 378 1.75 -26.00 24.64
N VAL A 379 2.44 -24.89 24.96
CA VAL A 379 2.80 -23.83 23.99
C VAL A 379 3.89 -24.35 23.05
N ILE A 380 3.69 -24.14 21.76
CA ILE A 380 4.59 -24.56 20.69
C ILE A 380 5.68 -23.49 20.49
N GLU A 381 6.93 -23.93 20.48
CA GLU A 381 8.08 -23.08 20.15
C GLU A 381 8.47 -23.18 18.66
N THR A 382 9.37 -22.32 18.23
CA THR A 382 9.73 -22.18 16.80
C THR A 382 10.41 -23.40 16.19
N ASP A 383 10.90 -24.30 17.01
CA ASP A 383 11.60 -25.53 16.63
C ASP A 383 10.69 -26.75 16.42
N TYR A 384 9.38 -26.61 16.64
CA TYR A 384 8.42 -27.72 16.69
C TYR A 384 8.36 -28.59 15.41
N LEU A 385 8.84 -28.11 14.28
CA LEU A 385 8.96 -28.85 13.01
C LEU A 385 10.34 -29.52 12.83
N GLN A 386 11.29 -29.30 13.73
CA GLN A 386 12.62 -29.89 13.61
C GLN A 386 12.60 -31.35 14.07
N ARG A 387 13.45 -32.17 13.46
CA ARG A 387 13.55 -33.60 13.81
C ARG A 387 14.18 -33.75 15.20
N GLY A 388 13.49 -34.45 16.12
CA GLY A 388 13.98 -34.67 17.49
C GLY A 388 13.59 -33.59 18.50
N THR A 389 12.71 -32.63 18.13
CA THR A 389 12.18 -31.64 19.08
C THR A 389 11.25 -32.24 20.13
N HIS A 390 11.07 -31.44 21.18
CA HIS A 390 10.14 -31.75 22.27
C HIS A 390 8.70 -31.94 21.79
N ASP A 391 8.00 -32.91 22.35
CA ASP A 391 6.59 -33.15 22.06
C ASP A 391 5.69 -32.24 22.93
N TYR A 392 5.44 -31.04 22.46
CA TYR A 392 4.64 -30.03 23.17
C TYR A 392 3.23 -30.47 23.52
N LYS A 393 2.71 -31.54 22.90
CA LYS A 393 1.39 -32.11 23.23
C LYS A 393 1.35 -32.64 24.65
N LYS A 394 2.48 -33.25 25.11
CA LYS A 394 2.58 -33.85 26.46
C LYS A 394 2.55 -32.82 27.57
N ASP A 395 2.85 -31.58 27.25
CA ASP A 395 2.84 -30.47 28.21
C ASP A 395 1.47 -29.81 28.35
N ALA A 396 0.49 -30.21 27.53
CA ALA A 396 -0.84 -29.60 27.54
C ALA A 396 -1.51 -29.78 28.91
N LYS A 397 -1.97 -28.71 29.53
CA LYS A 397 -2.58 -28.69 30.87
C LYS A 397 -3.85 -27.85 30.96
N LEU A 398 -4.07 -26.96 30.01
CA LEU A 398 -5.18 -26.02 30.03
C LEU A 398 -6.37 -26.57 29.25
N THR A 399 -7.57 -26.35 29.75
CA THR A 399 -8.83 -26.56 29.04
C THR A 399 -9.12 -25.37 28.09
N LEU A 400 -10.14 -25.50 27.26
CA LEU A 400 -10.58 -24.40 26.39
C LEU A 400 -11.05 -23.20 27.21
N ASP A 401 -11.78 -23.42 28.30
CA ASP A 401 -12.30 -22.36 29.17
C ASP A 401 -11.17 -21.61 29.89
N ASP A 402 -10.15 -22.34 30.39
CA ASP A 402 -8.97 -21.74 30.99
C ASP A 402 -8.24 -20.84 29.98
N PHE A 403 -8.06 -21.35 28.76
CA PHE A 403 -7.39 -20.59 27.71
C PHE A 403 -8.24 -19.41 27.20
N GLU A 404 -9.58 -19.57 27.14
CA GLU A 404 -10.48 -18.45 26.80
C GLU A 404 -10.39 -17.31 27.80
N LYS A 405 -10.30 -17.61 29.09
CA LYS A 405 -10.07 -16.61 30.14
C LYS A 405 -8.78 -15.84 29.89
N ILE A 406 -7.70 -16.53 29.51
CA ILE A 406 -6.41 -15.89 29.21
C ILE A 406 -6.51 -15.02 27.97
N ILE A 407 -7.15 -15.49 26.90
CA ILE A 407 -7.39 -14.70 25.67
C ILE A 407 -8.21 -13.45 25.98
N LEU A 408 -9.23 -13.55 26.84
CA LEU A 408 -10.01 -12.39 27.31
C LEU A 408 -9.13 -11.35 27.99
N HIS A 409 -8.25 -11.73 28.91
CA HIS A 409 -7.31 -10.80 29.54
C HIS A 409 -6.38 -10.15 28.51
N CYS A 410 -5.89 -10.91 27.54
CA CYS A 410 -5.05 -10.38 26.46
C CYS A 410 -5.80 -9.35 25.58
N ILE A 411 -7.06 -9.62 25.25
CA ILE A 411 -7.91 -8.70 24.47
C ILE A 411 -8.22 -7.43 25.26
N LEU A 412 -8.56 -7.56 26.55
CA LEU A 412 -8.79 -6.41 27.41
C LEU A 412 -7.54 -5.53 27.50
N TYR A 413 -6.39 -6.13 27.76
CA TYR A 413 -5.12 -5.40 27.75
C TYR A 413 -4.87 -4.70 26.40
N TYR A 414 -5.09 -5.41 25.30
CA TYR A 414 -4.92 -4.84 23.97
C TYR A 414 -5.85 -3.65 23.73
N ASN A 415 -7.11 -3.75 24.07
CA ASN A 415 -8.08 -2.68 23.85
C ASN A 415 -7.84 -1.46 24.76
N THR A 416 -7.40 -1.68 26.02
CA THR A 416 -7.43 -0.62 27.05
C THR A 416 -6.05 -0.12 27.51
N LYS A 417 -4.98 -0.86 27.24
CA LYS A 417 -3.62 -0.54 27.74
C LYS A 417 -2.54 -0.55 26.66
N TYR A 418 -2.78 -1.23 25.52
CA TYR A 418 -1.80 -1.28 24.45
C TYR A 418 -1.80 0.03 23.64
N ILE A 419 -0.64 0.68 23.57
CA ILE A 419 -0.46 1.94 22.81
C ILE A 419 -0.35 1.64 21.32
N ILE A 420 -1.26 2.24 20.53
CA ILE A 420 -1.23 2.13 19.08
C ILE A 420 -0.12 3.03 18.53
N LYS A 421 0.98 2.42 18.11
CA LYS A 421 2.08 3.16 17.49
C LYS A 421 1.65 3.73 16.13
N ASN A 422 2.09 4.97 15.85
CA ASN A 422 1.85 5.66 14.57
C ASN A 422 0.36 5.91 14.23
N PHE A 423 -0.50 6.04 15.23
CA PHE A 423 -1.86 6.50 15.01
C PHE A 423 -1.87 8.00 14.65
N SER A 424 -2.64 8.34 13.62
CA SER A 424 -2.74 9.75 13.17
C SER A 424 -3.87 10.43 13.96
N TYR A 425 -3.52 11.15 15.01
CA TYR A 425 -4.46 11.97 15.77
C TYR A 425 -4.98 13.14 14.93
N THR A 426 -6.28 13.42 15.07
CA THR A 426 -6.84 14.69 14.58
C THR A 426 -6.56 15.81 15.59
N GLU A 427 -6.63 17.07 15.14
CA GLU A 427 -6.46 18.22 16.06
C GLU A 427 -7.45 18.18 17.22
N ASP A 428 -8.69 17.78 16.98
CA ASP A 428 -9.72 17.65 18.00
C ASP A 428 -9.38 16.58 19.05
N MET A 429 -8.83 15.45 18.64
CA MET A 429 -8.38 14.40 19.57
C MET A 429 -7.25 14.91 20.46
N ILE A 430 -6.33 15.68 19.91
CA ILE A 430 -5.21 16.27 20.65
C ILE A 430 -5.75 17.31 21.66
N ARG A 431 -6.67 18.20 21.22
CA ARG A 431 -7.30 19.20 22.10
C ARG A 431 -8.06 18.58 23.28
N ASN A 432 -8.69 17.42 23.05
CA ASN A 432 -9.45 16.70 24.06
C ASN A 432 -8.61 15.67 24.83
N ASN A 433 -7.29 15.64 24.66
CA ASN A 433 -6.36 14.73 25.34
C ASN A 433 -6.82 13.25 25.27
N VAL A 434 -7.27 12.79 24.09
CA VAL A 434 -7.74 11.41 23.90
C VAL A 434 -6.57 10.44 24.12
N PRO A 435 -6.69 9.46 25.05
CA PRO A 435 -5.62 8.51 25.32
C PRO A 435 -5.29 7.62 24.10
N PRO A 436 -4.05 7.11 23.97
CA PRO A 436 -3.60 6.36 22.81
C PRO A 436 -4.01 4.87 22.80
N TYR A 437 -5.18 4.57 23.33
CA TYR A 437 -5.72 3.22 23.42
C TYR A 437 -6.91 3.03 22.49
N SER A 438 -7.05 1.84 21.91
CA SER A 438 -8.12 1.53 20.94
C SER A 438 -9.52 1.83 21.49
N ASN A 439 -9.76 1.48 22.75
CA ASN A 439 -11.03 1.69 23.43
C ASN A 439 -11.38 3.18 23.56
N ASP A 440 -10.41 4.01 23.97
CA ASP A 440 -10.64 5.43 24.21
C ASP A 440 -10.81 6.21 22.91
N ILE A 441 -10.03 5.86 21.89
CA ILE A 441 -10.19 6.42 20.54
C ILE A 441 -11.58 6.08 19.99
N TRP A 442 -12.01 4.82 20.11
CA TRP A 442 -13.31 4.36 19.64
C TRP A 442 -14.45 5.08 20.38
N ASN A 443 -14.40 5.13 21.72
CA ASN A 443 -15.38 5.81 22.56
C ASN A 443 -15.49 7.31 22.22
N TRP A 444 -14.35 7.96 22.01
CA TRP A 444 -14.32 9.38 21.63
C TRP A 444 -15.01 9.63 20.28
N ILE A 445 -14.76 8.80 19.26
CA ILE A 445 -15.37 8.95 17.93
C ILE A 445 -16.89 8.74 18.04
N VAL A 446 -17.34 7.68 18.73
CA VAL A 446 -18.76 7.39 18.88
C VAL A 446 -19.48 8.52 19.62
N ASN A 447 -18.89 9.04 20.72
CA ASN A 447 -19.47 10.11 21.51
C ASN A 447 -19.45 11.48 20.78
N SER A 448 -18.49 11.70 19.89
CA SER A 448 -18.37 12.93 19.08
C SER A 448 -19.36 12.98 17.92
N GLN A 449 -20.20 11.97 17.72
CA GLN A 449 -21.16 11.84 16.61
C GLN A 449 -20.54 12.11 15.22
N LYS A 450 -19.25 11.81 15.06
CA LYS A 450 -18.57 11.90 13.75
C LYS A 450 -19.04 10.76 12.86
N ASP A 451 -18.98 10.96 11.56
CA ASP A 451 -19.36 9.96 10.57
C ASP A 451 -18.65 8.63 10.83
N PHE A 452 -19.42 7.58 11.09
CA PHE A 452 -18.94 6.21 11.26
C PHE A 452 -19.97 5.23 10.69
N SER A 453 -19.50 4.06 10.28
CA SER A 453 -20.35 3.01 9.72
C SER A 453 -20.47 1.84 10.68
N LEU A 454 -21.37 1.98 11.66
CA LEU A 454 -21.68 0.94 12.66
C LEU A 454 -23.17 0.60 12.61
N ILE A 455 -23.51 -0.69 12.66
CA ILE A 455 -24.89 -1.18 12.49
C ILE A 455 -25.37 -1.80 13.79
N PRO A 456 -26.45 -1.29 14.40
CA PRO A 456 -27.11 -1.95 15.53
C PRO A 456 -27.94 -3.14 15.03
N VAL A 457 -27.65 -4.34 15.55
CA VAL A 457 -28.38 -5.55 15.19
C VAL A 457 -28.84 -6.26 16.46
N LYS A 458 -30.13 -6.63 16.51
CA LYS A 458 -30.67 -7.46 17.60
C LYS A 458 -30.11 -8.89 17.46
N ARG A 459 -29.74 -9.49 18.60
CA ARG A 459 -29.12 -10.83 18.65
C ARG A 459 -29.96 -11.89 17.94
N ASP A 460 -31.29 -11.88 18.14
CA ASP A 460 -32.20 -12.86 17.53
C ASP A 460 -32.25 -12.71 16.00
N LYS A 461 -32.31 -11.47 15.50
CA LYS A 461 -32.24 -11.20 14.06
C LYS A 461 -30.92 -11.69 13.47
N LEU A 462 -29.79 -11.45 14.16
CA LEU A 462 -28.49 -11.92 13.72
C LEU A 462 -28.42 -13.46 13.65
N LYS A 463 -28.92 -14.15 14.68
CA LYS A 463 -28.97 -15.62 14.70
C LYS A 463 -29.80 -16.17 13.52
N LEU A 464 -30.98 -15.63 13.28
CA LEU A 464 -31.83 -16.04 12.17
C LEU A 464 -31.14 -15.80 10.82
N THR A 465 -30.46 -14.68 10.66
CA THR A 465 -29.74 -14.35 9.42
C THR A 465 -28.59 -15.31 9.15
N LEU A 466 -27.92 -15.83 10.19
CA LEU A 466 -26.77 -16.72 10.03
C LEU A 466 -27.14 -18.21 9.95
N LEU A 467 -28.44 -18.56 10.05
CA LEU A 467 -28.86 -19.95 9.87
C LEU A 467 -28.66 -20.42 8.42
N PRO A 468 -28.20 -21.65 8.21
CA PRO A 468 -28.13 -22.24 6.89
C PRO A 468 -29.51 -22.26 6.24
N ARG A 469 -29.59 -21.83 4.98
CA ARG A 469 -30.83 -21.83 4.20
C ARG A 469 -30.84 -23.07 3.30
N ALA A 470 -32.02 -23.74 3.24
CA ALA A 470 -32.28 -24.79 2.29
C ALA A 470 -33.50 -24.47 1.45
N ASN A 471 -33.48 -24.89 0.19
CA ASN A 471 -34.67 -24.78 -0.68
C ASN A 471 -35.71 -25.81 -0.24
N GLY A 472 -36.85 -25.33 0.26
CA GLY A 472 -38.01 -26.21 0.55
C GLY A 472 -38.94 -26.24 -0.67
N VAL A 473 -39.44 -27.42 -1.01
CA VAL A 473 -40.48 -27.60 -2.01
C VAL A 473 -41.78 -27.94 -1.30
N PHE A 474 -42.76 -27.04 -1.40
CA PHE A 474 -44.09 -27.34 -0.92
C PHE A 474 -44.78 -28.35 -1.87
N ARG A 475 -45.04 -29.54 -1.38
CA ARG A 475 -45.85 -30.55 -2.09
C ARG A 475 -47.30 -30.42 -1.66
N ARG A 476 -48.24 -30.78 -2.55
CA ARG A 476 -49.70 -30.72 -2.28
C ARG A 476 -50.17 -31.54 -1.07
N ASN A 477 -49.37 -32.42 -0.54
CA ASN A 477 -49.68 -33.33 0.61
C ASN A 477 -48.88 -32.96 1.89
N GLY A 478 -48.42 -31.73 2.08
CA GLY A 478 -47.70 -31.31 3.26
C GLY A 478 -46.18 -31.42 3.14
#